data_9035725e5d7786b8f6dca1fd58d7fdd9
#
_entry.id   9035725e5d7786b8f6dca1fd58d7fdd9
#
_cell.length_a   1.000
_cell.length_b   1.000
_cell.length_c   1.000
_cell.angle_alpha   90.00
_cell.angle_beta   90.00
_cell.angle_gamma   90.00
#
_symmetry.space_group_name_H-M   'P 1'
#
loop_
_entity.id
_entity.type
_entity.pdbx_description
1 polymer ?
#
loop_
_entity_poly.entity_id
_entity_poly.type
_entity_poly.pdbx_seq_one_letter_code
_entity_poly.pdbx_strand_id
1 'polypeptide(L)'
;MSGNESIAAAHYDQVTTWPRDGLQADIVHIGFGAFHRGHQAVYTDLTNQLSDTRLGIFEINLFGDAQLIENLNAQNGLFSVVETSASQSTSRLVRSVAGGIHTPRDGIAAAIHKLAEPQVKIVSLTITEKGYCLDPQTRSLDLTNGLIQHDLQNPDAPLSAIGVIVCALQQRKAAGLAAFSVLSCDNLPDNGHLTRNAVLGFARQLDQPLAQWIEENVSFPGTMVDRIVPAMTESQFALLETKTGYADPCGIVCESFRQWVIEDNFVRGRPEWDKAGAMFVSNVQPYEEMKLRMLNGSHSFLAYNGSLAGYEFIWQCMEDANFRSITHQLMINEQARTLNPDLNINIQEYADLLIERFSNRNVAHRTGQIAMDGSQKLPQRALTPWLKLHQQKQNNAVLSLLVAGWLHYVIDVVEKSQSVADPMNDQFQALIKEQQDAWQQALALLHLSAIFGDLSNHQPFINEIKIAFANIKNKGIKATISQLLSDEQK
;
A
#
# COMPACT_ATOMS: atom_id res chain seq x y z
N MET A 1 -31.11 12.61 -24.29
CA MET A 1 -30.92 14.07 -24.32
C MET A 1 -30.08 14.42 -23.12
N SER A 2 -28.79 14.39 -23.25
CA SER A 2 -27.85 14.73 -22.17
C SER A 2 -27.19 16.04 -22.56
N GLY A 3 -27.50 17.09 -21.83
CA GLY A 3 -26.69 18.29 -21.87
C GLY A 3 -25.27 17.92 -21.51
N ASN A 4 -24.31 18.43 -22.25
CA ASN A 4 -22.88 18.34 -21.94
C ASN A 4 -22.61 19.16 -20.67
N GLU A 5 -23.00 18.61 -19.51
CA GLU A 5 -22.58 19.20 -18.26
C GLU A 5 -21.08 18.92 -18.10
N SER A 6 -20.31 19.99 -17.96
CA SER A 6 -18.87 19.94 -17.73
C SER A 6 -18.62 19.39 -16.29
N ILE A 7 -17.62 18.54 -16.10
CA ILE A 7 -17.22 18.10 -14.77
C ILE A 7 -16.99 19.26 -13.79
N ALA A 8 -16.56 20.42 -14.26
CA ALA A 8 -16.38 21.63 -13.46
C ALA A 8 -17.71 22.25 -12.98
N ALA A 9 -18.82 21.94 -13.62
CA ALA A 9 -20.16 22.41 -13.24
C ALA A 9 -20.94 21.40 -12.39
N ALA A 10 -20.38 20.22 -12.15
CA ALA A 10 -20.97 19.19 -11.30
C ALA A 10 -21.02 19.65 -9.82
N HIS A 11 -21.82 18.96 -9.02
CA HIS A 11 -21.97 19.29 -7.60
C HIS A 11 -20.91 18.62 -6.74
N TYR A 12 -20.20 19.40 -5.95
CA TYR A 12 -19.20 18.89 -5.00
C TYR A 12 -19.39 19.51 -3.62
N ASP A 13 -19.22 18.69 -2.58
CA ASP A 13 -19.18 19.16 -1.19
C ASP A 13 -17.92 19.97 -0.91
N GLN A 14 -16.83 19.67 -1.62
CA GLN A 14 -15.51 20.30 -1.44
C GLN A 14 -14.89 20.64 -2.80
N VAL A 15 -14.65 21.93 -3.03
CA VAL A 15 -13.96 22.46 -4.21
C VAL A 15 -12.89 23.43 -3.75
N THR A 16 -11.65 23.20 -4.18
CA THR A 16 -10.57 24.16 -4.00
C THR A 16 -10.72 25.31 -4.99
N THR A 17 -10.35 26.52 -4.60
CA THR A 17 -10.56 27.76 -5.40
C THR A 17 -9.26 28.40 -5.88
N TRP A 18 -8.10 27.75 -5.62
CA TRP A 18 -6.81 28.25 -6.09
C TRP A 18 -6.81 28.42 -7.63
N PRO A 19 -6.13 29.47 -8.16
CA PRO A 19 -6.14 29.74 -9.60
C PRO A 19 -5.35 28.65 -10.35
N ARG A 20 -6.02 28.01 -11.32
CA ARG A 20 -5.46 26.89 -12.10
C ARG A 20 -4.81 27.32 -13.42
N ASP A 21 -5.04 28.55 -13.84
CA ASP A 21 -4.49 29.07 -15.09
C ASP A 21 -2.96 29.06 -15.08
N GLY A 22 -2.35 28.51 -16.13
CA GLY A 22 -0.91 28.37 -16.23
C GLY A 22 -0.29 27.30 -15.31
N LEU A 23 -1.08 26.28 -14.92
CA LEU A 23 -0.60 25.15 -14.14
C LEU A 23 0.58 24.47 -14.84
N GLN A 24 1.73 24.44 -14.16
CA GLN A 24 2.94 23.78 -14.64
C GLN A 24 3.18 22.47 -13.89
N ALA A 25 3.76 21.51 -14.59
CA ALA A 25 4.11 20.22 -14.01
C ALA A 25 5.44 20.29 -13.24
N ASP A 26 5.39 20.64 -11.96
CA ASP A 26 6.53 20.51 -11.03
C ASP A 26 6.79 19.05 -10.65
N ILE A 27 5.76 18.22 -10.75
CA ILE A 27 5.75 16.79 -10.43
C ILE A 27 5.36 16.03 -11.68
N VAL A 28 6.09 14.98 -12.02
CA VAL A 28 5.66 13.98 -12.99
C VAL A 28 5.39 12.69 -12.23
N HIS A 29 4.20 12.12 -12.44
CA HIS A 29 3.81 10.88 -11.80
C HIS A 29 3.74 9.73 -12.81
N ILE A 30 4.34 8.59 -12.49
CA ILE A 30 4.24 7.37 -13.31
C ILE A 30 3.29 6.41 -12.61
N GLY A 31 2.15 6.13 -13.27
CA GLY A 31 1.13 5.22 -12.78
C GLY A 31 -0.15 5.92 -12.30
N PHE A 32 -0.91 6.53 -13.23
CA PHE A 32 -2.20 7.19 -12.95
C PHE A 32 -3.28 6.16 -12.55
N GLY A 33 -3.04 5.48 -11.43
CA GLY A 33 -3.95 4.50 -10.86
C GLY A 33 -4.95 5.12 -9.87
N ALA A 34 -5.83 4.26 -9.33
CA ALA A 34 -6.84 4.70 -8.36
C ALA A 34 -6.20 5.23 -7.07
N PHE A 35 -5.14 4.58 -6.59
CA PHE A 35 -4.45 5.01 -5.37
C PHE A 35 -3.88 6.42 -5.50
N HIS A 36 -3.15 6.72 -6.57
CA HIS A 36 -2.58 8.05 -6.82
C HIS A 36 -3.67 9.13 -6.86
N ARG A 37 -4.78 8.86 -7.59
CA ARG A 37 -5.92 9.78 -7.69
C ARG A 37 -6.55 10.10 -6.33
N GLY A 38 -6.61 9.11 -5.43
CA GLY A 38 -7.14 9.29 -4.08
C GLY A 38 -6.10 9.76 -3.05
N HIS A 39 -4.83 9.84 -3.39
CA HIS A 39 -3.77 10.12 -2.43
C HIS A 39 -2.96 11.36 -2.81
N GLN A 40 -1.84 11.23 -3.51
CA GLN A 40 -0.94 12.34 -3.81
C GLN A 40 -1.65 13.49 -4.55
N ALA A 41 -2.53 13.18 -5.49
CA ALA A 41 -3.28 14.21 -6.22
C ALA A 41 -4.19 15.04 -5.30
N VAL A 42 -4.83 14.42 -4.30
CA VAL A 42 -5.64 15.09 -3.28
C VAL A 42 -4.76 15.95 -2.37
N TYR A 43 -3.64 15.42 -1.88
CA TYR A 43 -2.68 16.19 -1.06
C TYR A 43 -2.17 17.43 -1.81
N THR A 44 -1.83 17.29 -3.09
CA THR A 44 -1.32 18.39 -3.91
C THR A 44 -2.39 19.45 -4.18
N ASP A 45 -3.63 19.05 -4.45
CA ASP A 45 -4.75 19.96 -4.64
C ASP A 45 -5.03 20.79 -3.37
N LEU A 46 -5.04 20.14 -2.22
CA LEU A 46 -5.20 20.81 -0.92
C LEU A 46 -4.02 21.72 -0.58
N THR A 47 -2.79 21.29 -0.88
CA THR A 47 -1.59 22.11 -0.67
C THR A 47 -1.66 23.39 -1.49
N ASN A 48 -2.09 23.33 -2.75
CA ASN A 48 -2.27 24.50 -3.58
C ASN A 48 -3.23 25.52 -2.94
N GLN A 49 -4.34 25.02 -2.36
CA GLN A 49 -5.32 25.89 -1.67
C GLN A 49 -4.75 26.50 -0.38
N LEU A 50 -3.99 25.72 0.40
CA LEU A 50 -3.52 26.12 1.73
C LEU A 50 -2.24 26.94 1.70
N SER A 51 -1.44 26.80 0.64
CA SER A 51 -0.13 27.48 0.47
C SER A 51 -0.16 28.56 -0.62
N ASP A 52 -1.31 28.80 -1.27
CA ASP A 52 -1.43 29.71 -2.41
C ASP A 52 -0.40 29.38 -3.51
N THR A 53 -0.23 28.10 -3.81
CA THR A 53 0.68 27.59 -4.83
C THR A 53 -0.07 27.09 -6.06
N ARG A 54 0.66 26.76 -7.13
CA ARG A 54 0.13 26.22 -8.40
C ARG A 54 0.94 25.01 -8.84
N LEU A 55 1.10 24.04 -7.93
CA LEU A 55 1.80 22.81 -8.20
C LEU A 55 0.97 21.92 -9.11
N GLY A 56 1.51 21.53 -10.25
CA GLY A 56 0.89 20.60 -11.19
C GLY A 56 1.55 19.25 -11.16
N ILE A 57 0.72 18.22 -11.35
CA ILE A 57 1.15 16.84 -11.57
C ILE A 57 0.86 16.50 -13.04
N PHE A 58 1.87 15.98 -13.74
CA PHE A 58 1.68 15.43 -15.08
C PHE A 58 1.75 13.91 -15.03
N GLU A 59 0.79 13.23 -15.62
CA GLU A 59 0.62 11.79 -15.50
C GLU A 59 1.25 11.03 -16.65
N ILE A 60 1.90 9.90 -16.36
CA ILE A 60 2.45 8.98 -17.35
C ILE A 60 1.96 7.56 -17.06
N ASN A 61 1.28 6.94 -18.02
CA ASN A 61 1.00 5.52 -18.02
C ASN A 61 1.89 4.82 -19.06
N LEU A 62 2.69 3.84 -18.60
CA LEU A 62 3.60 3.07 -19.44
C LEU A 62 2.94 1.86 -20.08
N PHE A 63 1.85 1.36 -19.49
CA PHE A 63 1.15 0.14 -19.88
C PHE A 63 -0.36 0.32 -19.76
N GLY A 64 -1.09 -0.71 -20.18
CA GLY A 64 -2.54 -0.78 -20.02
C GLY A 64 -3.31 -0.07 -21.13
N ASP A 65 -4.56 0.32 -20.80
CA ASP A 65 -5.44 1.00 -21.72
C ASP A 65 -5.20 2.52 -21.74
N ALA A 66 -5.19 3.11 -22.92
CA ALA A 66 -5.08 4.55 -23.11
C ALA A 66 -6.30 5.34 -22.62
N GLN A 67 -7.46 4.68 -22.51
CA GLN A 67 -8.75 5.34 -22.28
C GLN A 67 -8.76 6.20 -21.02
N LEU A 68 -8.10 5.78 -19.94
CA LEU A 68 -8.04 6.54 -18.70
C LEU A 68 -7.33 7.90 -18.89
N ILE A 69 -6.22 7.92 -19.61
CA ILE A 69 -5.49 9.16 -19.93
C ILE A 69 -6.27 10.02 -20.94
N GLU A 70 -6.93 9.40 -21.91
CA GLU A 70 -7.81 10.12 -22.85
C GLU A 70 -8.94 10.84 -22.12
N ASN A 71 -9.62 10.15 -21.22
CA ASN A 71 -10.68 10.71 -20.38
C ASN A 71 -10.15 11.85 -19.50
N LEU A 72 -9.00 11.66 -18.87
CA LEU A 72 -8.34 12.69 -18.05
C LEU A 72 -8.10 13.97 -18.88
N ASN A 73 -7.53 13.83 -20.06
CA ASN A 73 -7.22 14.96 -20.93
C ASN A 73 -8.50 15.63 -21.47
N ALA A 74 -9.53 14.85 -21.80
CA ALA A 74 -10.84 15.37 -22.21
C ALA A 74 -11.53 16.17 -21.09
N GLN A 75 -11.24 15.84 -19.82
CA GLN A 75 -11.71 16.55 -18.62
C GLN A 75 -10.73 17.65 -18.17
N ASN A 76 -9.74 18.03 -18.99
CA ASN A 76 -8.72 19.03 -18.67
C ASN A 76 -7.96 18.71 -17.35
N GLY A 77 -7.70 17.45 -17.06
CA GLY A 77 -7.00 17.01 -15.85
C GLY A 77 -7.85 17.05 -14.57
N LEU A 78 -9.16 17.26 -14.69
CA LEU A 78 -10.10 17.26 -13.55
C LEU A 78 -10.65 15.85 -13.32
N PHE A 79 -10.88 15.48 -12.06
CA PHE A 79 -11.62 14.26 -11.73
C PHE A 79 -12.22 14.33 -10.32
N SER A 80 -13.20 13.47 -10.10
CA SER A 80 -13.98 13.43 -8.87
C SER A 80 -13.42 12.39 -7.90
N VAL A 81 -13.40 12.73 -6.61
CA VAL A 81 -13.12 11.79 -5.52
C VAL A 81 -14.29 11.80 -4.54
N VAL A 82 -14.88 10.63 -4.30
CA VAL A 82 -15.87 10.47 -3.23
C VAL A 82 -15.18 9.79 -2.06
N GLU A 83 -15.13 10.51 -0.94
CA GLU A 83 -14.51 10.07 0.31
C GLU A 83 -15.59 9.54 1.25
N THR A 84 -15.50 8.28 1.70
CA THR A 84 -16.51 7.62 2.54
C THR A 84 -15.97 7.23 3.90
N SER A 85 -16.74 7.48 4.95
CA SER A 85 -16.53 6.92 6.30
C SER A 85 -17.75 6.08 6.69
N ALA A 86 -17.76 5.56 7.91
CA ALA A 86 -18.92 4.83 8.44
C ALA A 86 -20.18 5.70 8.54
N SER A 87 -20.04 7.01 8.73
CA SER A 87 -21.13 7.93 9.02
C SER A 87 -21.44 8.96 7.93
N GLN A 88 -20.50 9.22 7.00
CA GLN A 88 -20.68 10.26 6.00
C GLN A 88 -19.92 9.96 4.72
N SER A 89 -20.35 10.64 3.65
CA SER A 89 -19.74 10.58 2.33
C SER A 89 -19.67 11.99 1.77
N THR A 90 -18.49 12.41 1.36
CA THR A 90 -18.23 13.74 0.77
C THR A 90 -17.63 13.60 -0.61
N SER A 91 -18.00 14.50 -1.51
CA SER A 91 -17.47 14.58 -2.87
C SER A 91 -16.49 15.75 -3.01
N ARG A 92 -15.41 15.52 -3.75
CA ARG A 92 -14.34 16.48 -4.02
C ARG A 92 -14.03 16.53 -5.51
N LEU A 93 -13.82 17.73 -6.03
CA LEU A 93 -13.18 17.93 -7.33
C LEU A 93 -11.67 18.09 -7.15
N VAL A 94 -10.88 17.20 -7.74
CA VAL A 94 -9.40 17.30 -7.75
C VAL A 94 -8.97 18.05 -8.99
N ARG A 95 -8.08 19.06 -8.82
CA ARG A 95 -7.70 20.04 -9.82
C ARG A 95 -6.19 20.14 -10.04
N SER A 96 -5.39 19.36 -9.30
CA SER A 96 -3.92 19.42 -9.30
C SER A 96 -3.27 18.77 -10.53
N VAL A 97 -4.00 18.03 -11.35
CA VAL A 97 -3.43 17.33 -12.50
C VAL A 97 -3.46 18.22 -13.76
N ALA A 98 -2.32 18.36 -14.42
CA ALA A 98 -2.14 19.21 -15.61
C ALA A 98 -2.45 18.51 -16.94
N GLY A 99 -2.55 17.18 -16.92
CA GLY A 99 -2.79 16.32 -18.08
C GLY A 99 -1.94 15.05 -18.01
N GLY A 100 -1.93 14.26 -19.06
CA GLY A 100 -1.17 13.01 -19.06
C GLY A 100 -0.92 12.45 -20.45
N ILE A 101 -0.01 11.48 -20.52
CA ILE A 101 0.34 10.69 -21.70
C ILE A 101 0.29 9.20 -21.41
N HIS A 102 -0.04 8.44 -22.45
CA HIS A 102 0.02 6.99 -22.48
C HIS A 102 1.08 6.55 -23.47
N THR A 103 2.21 6.02 -23.02
CA THR A 103 3.40 5.84 -23.86
C THR A 103 3.20 4.89 -25.04
N PRO A 104 2.41 3.79 -24.96
CA PRO A 104 2.14 2.96 -26.12
C PRO A 104 1.41 3.72 -27.27
N ARG A 105 0.66 4.78 -26.96
CA ARG A 105 -0.03 5.63 -27.95
C ARG A 105 0.81 6.84 -28.34
N ASP A 106 1.34 7.55 -27.33
CA ASP A 106 1.94 8.87 -27.51
C ASP A 106 3.45 8.83 -27.73
N GLY A 107 4.06 7.64 -27.56
CA GLY A 107 5.48 7.40 -27.69
C GLY A 107 6.27 7.63 -26.41
N ILE A 108 7.29 6.78 -26.20
CA ILE A 108 8.15 6.85 -25.01
C ILE A 108 8.99 8.12 -24.96
N ALA A 109 9.37 8.66 -26.12
CA ALA A 109 10.14 9.91 -26.20
C ALA A 109 9.39 11.10 -25.59
N ALA A 110 8.05 11.14 -25.69
CA ALA A 110 7.24 12.19 -25.06
C ALA A 110 7.32 12.11 -23.53
N ALA A 111 7.31 10.89 -22.95
CA ALA A 111 7.48 10.68 -21.51
C ALA A 111 8.87 11.13 -21.04
N ILE A 112 9.91 10.69 -21.71
CA ILE A 112 11.30 11.05 -21.36
C ILE A 112 11.50 12.56 -21.44
N HIS A 113 10.99 13.20 -22.51
CA HIS A 113 11.06 14.65 -22.66
C HIS A 113 10.33 15.37 -21.52
N LYS A 114 9.13 14.89 -21.13
CA LYS A 114 8.38 15.49 -20.01
C LYS A 114 9.14 15.41 -18.69
N LEU A 115 9.75 14.26 -18.37
CA LEU A 115 10.60 14.12 -17.17
C LEU A 115 11.85 14.99 -17.23
N ALA A 116 12.40 15.23 -18.43
CA ALA A 116 13.61 16.04 -18.60
C ALA A 116 13.35 17.55 -18.57
N GLU A 117 12.09 18.01 -18.56
CA GLU A 117 11.77 19.45 -18.48
C GLU A 117 12.40 20.15 -17.25
N PRO A 118 12.94 21.36 -17.40
CA PRO A 118 13.70 22.02 -16.31
C PRO A 118 12.90 22.25 -15.02
N GLN A 119 11.58 22.48 -15.10
CA GLN A 119 10.72 22.74 -13.95
C GLN A 119 10.41 21.49 -13.13
N VAL A 120 10.57 20.28 -13.67
CA VAL A 120 10.29 19.03 -12.95
C VAL A 120 11.26 18.86 -11.79
N LYS A 121 10.75 18.81 -10.57
CA LYS A 121 11.50 18.68 -9.32
C LYS A 121 11.38 17.30 -8.68
N ILE A 122 10.24 16.63 -8.92
CA ILE A 122 9.91 15.33 -8.32
C ILE A 122 9.33 14.43 -9.41
N VAL A 123 9.82 13.19 -9.44
CA VAL A 123 9.19 12.09 -10.18
C VAL A 123 8.63 11.11 -9.15
N SER A 124 7.30 10.96 -9.10
CA SER A 124 6.65 10.06 -8.16
C SER A 124 6.10 8.81 -8.85
N LEU A 125 5.99 7.72 -8.09
CA LEU A 125 5.70 6.39 -8.62
C LEU A 125 4.56 5.73 -7.84
N THR A 126 3.60 5.15 -8.57
CA THR A 126 2.71 4.09 -8.09
C THR A 126 2.61 3.02 -9.20
N ILE A 127 3.63 2.17 -9.25
CA ILE A 127 3.88 1.21 -10.35
C ILE A 127 3.78 -0.24 -9.89
N THR A 128 3.40 -0.46 -8.63
CA THR A 128 3.38 -1.75 -7.94
C THR A 128 4.78 -2.38 -7.81
N GLU A 129 4.89 -3.41 -6.96
CA GLU A 129 6.16 -4.08 -6.68
C GLU A 129 6.90 -4.55 -7.96
N LYS A 130 6.14 -5.11 -8.91
CA LYS A 130 6.69 -5.62 -10.17
C LYS A 130 7.32 -4.54 -11.04
N GLY A 131 6.84 -3.30 -10.95
CA GLY A 131 7.33 -2.17 -11.74
C GLY A 131 8.76 -1.74 -11.41
N TYR A 132 9.27 -2.11 -10.22
CA TYR A 132 10.66 -1.83 -9.82
C TYR A 132 11.66 -2.81 -10.39
N CYS A 133 11.21 -3.92 -10.96
CA CYS A 133 12.05 -4.96 -11.58
C CYS A 133 13.17 -5.45 -10.68
N LEU A 134 12.88 -5.66 -9.39
CA LEU A 134 13.83 -6.12 -8.38
C LEU A 134 13.70 -7.63 -8.17
N ASP A 135 14.83 -8.26 -7.88
CA ASP A 135 14.86 -9.61 -7.35
C ASP A 135 14.35 -9.61 -5.90
N PRO A 136 13.34 -10.42 -5.56
CA PRO A 136 12.71 -10.38 -4.23
C PRO A 136 13.65 -10.79 -3.09
N GLN A 137 14.67 -11.62 -3.38
CA GLN A 137 15.60 -12.14 -2.35
C GLN A 137 16.74 -11.17 -2.10
N THR A 138 17.34 -10.66 -3.18
CA THR A 138 18.51 -9.78 -3.08
C THR A 138 18.15 -8.31 -2.94
N ARG A 139 16.91 -7.93 -3.28
CA ARG A 139 16.42 -6.54 -3.34
C ARG A 139 17.24 -5.66 -4.29
N SER A 140 17.96 -6.28 -5.22
CA SER A 140 18.74 -5.63 -6.27
C SER A 140 18.01 -5.71 -7.60
N LEU A 141 18.42 -4.90 -8.58
CA LEU A 141 17.84 -4.96 -9.93
C LEU A 141 17.97 -6.38 -10.49
N ASP A 142 16.86 -6.95 -10.95
CA ASP A 142 16.83 -8.24 -11.63
C ASP A 142 17.24 -8.09 -13.09
N LEU A 143 18.50 -8.41 -13.37
CA LEU A 143 19.04 -8.37 -14.72
C LEU A 143 18.46 -9.44 -15.67
N THR A 144 17.72 -10.40 -15.12
CA THR A 144 17.01 -11.42 -15.93
C THR A 144 15.60 -10.99 -16.30
N ASN A 145 15.10 -9.90 -15.71
CA ASN A 145 13.79 -9.35 -16.02
C ASN A 145 13.72 -8.90 -17.49
N GLY A 146 12.69 -9.35 -18.22
CA GLY A 146 12.55 -9.07 -19.64
C GLY A 146 12.49 -7.60 -20.03
N LEU A 147 11.88 -6.73 -19.19
CA LEU A 147 11.86 -5.29 -19.43
C LEU A 147 13.27 -4.68 -19.26
N ILE A 148 13.99 -5.11 -18.24
CA ILE A 148 15.36 -4.63 -18.00
C ILE A 148 16.30 -5.06 -19.13
N GLN A 149 16.20 -6.31 -19.60
CA GLN A 149 16.99 -6.78 -20.73
C GLN A 149 16.69 -6.00 -22.01
N HIS A 150 15.40 -5.72 -22.27
CA HIS A 150 15.00 -4.86 -23.39
C HIS A 150 15.62 -3.48 -23.29
N ASP A 151 15.50 -2.83 -22.12
CA ASP A 151 15.92 -1.45 -21.93
C ASP A 151 17.44 -1.30 -21.98
N LEU A 152 18.20 -2.29 -21.50
CA LEU A 152 19.67 -2.31 -21.65
C LEU A 152 20.12 -2.43 -23.12
N GLN A 153 19.33 -3.10 -23.96
CA GLN A 153 19.58 -3.20 -25.40
C GLN A 153 19.07 -1.98 -26.18
N ASN A 154 18.07 -1.27 -25.63
CA ASN A 154 17.41 -0.13 -26.26
C ASN A 154 17.34 1.07 -25.27
N PRO A 155 18.48 1.61 -24.84
CA PRO A 155 18.50 2.62 -23.76
C PRO A 155 17.78 3.93 -24.14
N ASP A 156 17.65 4.25 -25.41
CA ASP A 156 16.92 5.44 -25.89
C ASP A 156 15.41 5.20 -26.05
N ALA A 157 14.96 3.95 -25.94
CA ALA A 157 13.55 3.56 -26.06
C ALA A 157 13.14 2.56 -24.95
N PRO A 158 13.31 2.92 -23.66
CA PRO A 158 13.00 2.04 -22.55
C PRO A 158 11.50 1.78 -22.42
N LEU A 159 11.14 0.62 -21.87
CA LEU A 159 9.76 0.23 -21.56
C LEU A 159 9.48 0.24 -20.06
N SER A 160 10.49 -0.03 -19.22
CA SER A 160 10.33 0.00 -17.76
C SER A 160 10.31 1.42 -17.19
N ALA A 161 9.64 1.61 -16.07
CA ALA A 161 9.69 2.89 -15.34
C ALA A 161 11.14 3.25 -14.95
N ILE A 162 11.94 2.26 -14.57
CA ILE A 162 13.34 2.44 -14.19
C ILE A 162 14.18 2.94 -15.38
N GLY A 163 14.04 2.31 -16.54
CA GLY A 163 14.73 2.74 -17.76
C GLY A 163 14.32 4.15 -18.18
N VAL A 164 13.03 4.49 -18.11
CA VAL A 164 12.50 5.83 -18.42
C VAL A 164 13.10 6.90 -17.50
N ILE A 165 13.17 6.64 -16.20
CA ILE A 165 13.75 7.55 -15.22
C ILE A 165 15.24 7.78 -15.50
N VAL A 166 16.00 6.70 -15.73
CA VAL A 166 17.46 6.80 -15.98
C VAL A 166 17.74 7.53 -17.30
N CYS A 167 16.96 7.24 -18.36
CA CYS A 167 17.08 7.96 -19.63
C CYS A 167 16.80 9.47 -19.48
N ALA A 168 15.77 9.84 -18.73
CA ALA A 168 15.48 11.25 -18.44
C ALA A 168 16.59 11.93 -17.62
N LEU A 169 17.15 11.25 -16.63
CA LEU A 169 18.30 11.74 -15.84
C LEU A 169 19.56 11.91 -16.71
N GLN A 170 19.79 10.99 -17.65
CA GLN A 170 20.88 11.09 -18.62
C GLN A 170 20.72 12.34 -19.51
N GLN A 171 19.50 12.63 -20.01
CA GLN A 171 19.23 13.82 -20.79
C GLN A 171 19.41 15.10 -19.96
N ARG A 172 18.97 15.12 -18.69
CA ARG A 172 19.17 16.26 -17.80
C ARG A 172 20.65 16.52 -17.53
N LYS A 173 21.44 15.47 -17.25
CA LYS A 173 22.90 15.57 -17.09
C LYS A 173 23.55 16.16 -18.33
N ALA A 174 23.22 15.65 -19.52
CA ALA A 174 23.75 16.14 -20.78
C ALA A 174 23.38 17.60 -21.07
N ALA A 175 22.20 18.04 -20.67
CA ALA A 175 21.74 19.42 -20.80
C ALA A 175 22.24 20.36 -19.67
N GLY A 176 23.01 19.87 -18.70
CA GLY A 176 23.48 20.65 -17.55
C GLY A 176 22.36 21.04 -16.57
N LEU A 177 21.22 20.33 -16.59
CA LEU A 177 20.09 20.57 -15.71
C LEU A 177 20.29 19.83 -14.37
N ALA A 178 19.76 20.43 -13.30
CA ALA A 178 19.73 19.78 -11.99
C ALA A 178 18.86 18.52 -12.02
N ALA A 179 19.22 17.50 -11.23
CA ALA A 179 18.45 16.30 -11.05
C ALA A 179 17.10 16.58 -10.37
N PHE A 180 16.19 15.60 -10.38
CA PHE A 180 14.96 15.59 -9.59
C PHE A 180 15.05 14.53 -8.47
N SER A 181 14.15 14.59 -7.51
CA SER A 181 13.96 13.51 -6.52
C SER A 181 13.03 12.46 -7.07
N VAL A 182 13.29 11.18 -6.77
CA VAL A 182 12.41 10.05 -7.16
C VAL A 182 11.69 9.55 -5.92
N LEU A 183 10.36 9.68 -5.92
CA LEU A 183 9.50 9.45 -4.76
C LEU A 183 8.57 8.26 -5.00
N SER A 184 8.89 7.11 -4.43
CA SER A 184 7.96 5.99 -4.44
C SER A 184 6.78 6.26 -3.51
N CYS A 185 5.56 6.09 -4.01
CA CYS A 185 4.31 6.11 -3.26
C CYS A 185 3.63 4.73 -3.26
N ASP A 186 4.38 3.67 -3.53
CA ASP A 186 3.91 2.29 -3.45
C ASP A 186 3.97 1.75 -2.02
N ASN A 187 3.06 0.85 -1.72
CA ASN A 187 2.99 0.16 -0.43
C ASN A 187 4.04 -0.95 -0.34
N LEU A 188 5.31 -0.56 -0.38
CA LEU A 188 6.48 -1.43 -0.28
C LEU A 188 7.31 -1.04 0.94
N PRO A 189 7.74 -2.00 1.78
CA PRO A 189 8.68 -1.70 2.86
C PRO A 189 9.98 -1.14 2.30
N ASP A 190 10.45 -0.03 2.90
CA ASP A 190 11.73 0.59 2.51
C ASP A 190 11.78 1.02 1.03
N ASN A 191 10.66 1.55 0.54
CA ASN A 191 10.45 1.86 -0.87
C ASN A 191 11.47 2.86 -1.45
N GLY A 192 11.98 3.80 -0.66
CA GLY A 192 13.03 4.72 -1.09
C GLY A 192 14.33 4.01 -1.45
N HIS A 193 14.83 3.10 -0.59
CA HIS A 193 16.02 2.32 -0.87
C HIS A 193 15.81 1.34 -2.03
N LEU A 194 14.64 0.70 -2.13
CA LEU A 194 14.30 -0.16 -3.26
C LEU A 194 14.34 0.60 -4.58
N THR A 195 13.78 1.79 -4.62
CA THR A 195 13.79 2.66 -5.80
C THR A 195 15.24 3.06 -6.16
N ARG A 196 16.03 3.43 -5.17
CA ARG A 196 17.46 3.74 -5.35
C ARG A 196 18.23 2.56 -5.92
N ASN A 197 18.02 1.35 -5.37
CA ASN A 197 18.69 0.13 -5.84
C ASN A 197 18.34 -0.17 -7.31
N ALA A 198 17.07 -0.02 -7.69
CA ALA A 198 16.62 -0.24 -9.06
C ALA A 198 17.26 0.78 -10.03
N VAL A 199 17.17 2.07 -9.73
CA VAL A 199 17.66 3.15 -10.59
C VAL A 199 19.19 3.10 -10.73
N LEU A 200 19.93 2.99 -9.63
CA LEU A 200 21.39 2.89 -9.67
C LEU A 200 21.86 1.57 -10.27
N GLY A 201 21.17 0.47 -10.00
CA GLY A 201 21.45 -0.83 -10.59
C GLY A 201 21.40 -0.77 -12.11
N PHE A 202 20.36 -0.16 -12.67
CA PHE A 202 20.20 0.03 -14.10
C PHE A 202 21.25 0.99 -14.68
N ALA A 203 21.45 2.15 -14.04
CA ALA A 203 22.43 3.13 -14.50
C ALA A 203 23.85 2.56 -14.55
N ARG A 204 24.26 1.73 -13.58
CA ARG A 204 25.57 1.06 -13.56
C ARG A 204 25.78 0.09 -14.72
N GLN A 205 24.71 -0.49 -15.26
CA GLN A 205 24.80 -1.35 -16.45
C GLN A 205 24.98 -0.54 -17.74
N LEU A 206 24.52 0.71 -17.77
CA LEU A 206 24.62 1.58 -18.94
C LEU A 206 25.92 2.37 -18.96
N ASP A 207 26.19 3.12 -17.90
CA ASP A 207 27.30 4.08 -17.84
C ASP A 207 27.66 4.38 -16.38
N GLN A 208 28.88 4.02 -15.99
CA GLN A 208 29.35 4.25 -14.62
C GLN A 208 29.43 5.74 -14.23
N PRO A 209 29.88 6.67 -15.07
CA PRO A 209 29.80 8.10 -14.80
C PRO A 209 28.37 8.64 -14.62
N LEU A 210 27.38 8.08 -15.31
CA LEU A 210 25.98 8.41 -15.09
C LEU A 210 25.50 7.90 -13.73
N ALA A 211 25.81 6.66 -13.39
CA ALA A 211 25.45 6.08 -12.09
C ALA A 211 26.04 6.90 -10.93
N GLN A 212 27.30 7.31 -11.02
CA GLN A 212 27.93 8.16 -10.02
C GLN A 212 27.22 9.52 -9.90
N TRP A 213 26.92 10.16 -11.03
CA TRP A 213 26.19 11.43 -11.03
C TRP A 213 24.81 11.31 -10.40
N ILE A 214 24.07 10.22 -10.69
CA ILE A 214 22.77 9.94 -10.07
C ILE A 214 22.94 9.75 -8.55
N GLU A 215 23.93 8.99 -8.12
CA GLU A 215 24.18 8.72 -6.69
C GLU A 215 24.48 10.01 -5.90
N GLU A 216 25.16 10.97 -6.53
CA GLU A 216 25.54 12.25 -5.92
C GLU A 216 24.44 13.32 -5.98
N ASN A 217 23.52 13.26 -6.95
CA ASN A 217 22.60 14.37 -7.25
C ASN A 217 21.12 14.03 -7.12
N VAL A 218 20.74 12.76 -7.07
CA VAL A 218 19.34 12.31 -6.96
C VAL A 218 19.07 11.85 -5.53
N SER A 219 17.95 12.28 -4.96
CA SER A 219 17.45 11.71 -3.69
C SER A 219 16.29 10.75 -3.94
N PHE A 220 16.15 9.80 -3.03
CA PHE A 220 15.12 8.77 -3.04
C PHE A 220 14.42 8.74 -1.67
N PRO A 221 13.57 9.74 -1.37
CA PRO A 221 12.90 9.78 -0.08
C PRO A 221 12.04 8.53 0.13
N GLY A 222 12.15 7.93 1.31
CA GLY A 222 11.24 6.88 1.73
C GLY A 222 9.87 7.47 2.05
N THR A 223 8.80 6.68 1.82
CA THR A 223 7.44 7.09 2.17
C THR A 223 6.67 5.95 2.82
N MET A 224 5.77 6.30 3.72
CA MET A 224 4.69 5.43 4.17
C MET A 224 3.36 6.03 3.73
N VAL A 225 2.63 5.32 2.90
CA VAL A 225 1.34 5.71 2.36
C VAL A 225 0.24 4.84 2.94
N ASP A 226 -0.88 5.44 3.31
CA ASP A 226 -2.03 4.71 3.82
C ASP A 226 -3.35 5.39 3.43
N ARG A 227 -4.10 4.73 2.59
CA ARG A 227 -5.49 4.98 2.24
C ARG A 227 -6.07 3.76 1.57
N ILE A 228 -7.28 3.36 1.93
CA ILE A 228 -7.99 2.30 1.22
C ILE A 228 -8.69 2.89 0.00
N VAL A 229 -8.23 2.48 -1.17
CA VAL A 229 -8.80 2.87 -2.46
C VAL A 229 -9.13 1.60 -3.24
N PRO A 230 -10.36 1.08 -3.13
CA PRO A 230 -10.77 -0.12 -3.84
C PRO A 230 -10.82 0.09 -5.36
N ALA A 231 -10.75 -1.01 -6.11
CA ALA A 231 -11.07 -0.97 -7.54
C ALA A 231 -12.52 -0.52 -7.74
N MET A 232 -12.75 0.38 -8.70
CA MET A 232 -14.09 0.89 -9.01
C MET A 232 -14.98 -0.20 -9.59
N THR A 233 -16.18 -0.33 -9.02
CA THR A 233 -17.26 -1.19 -9.49
C THR A 233 -18.39 -0.36 -10.09
N GLU A 234 -19.31 -0.97 -10.82
CA GLU A 234 -20.49 -0.28 -11.35
C GLU A 234 -21.29 0.44 -10.26
N SER A 235 -21.42 -0.16 -9.07
CA SER A 235 -22.12 0.47 -7.95
C SER A 235 -21.38 1.68 -7.39
N GLN A 236 -20.05 1.68 -7.43
CA GLN A 236 -19.25 2.84 -7.01
C GLN A 236 -19.28 3.97 -8.04
N PHE A 237 -19.28 3.67 -9.34
CA PHE A 237 -19.54 4.68 -10.37
C PHE A 237 -20.94 5.27 -10.23
N ALA A 238 -21.97 4.46 -9.98
CA ALA A 238 -23.32 4.96 -9.73
C ALA A 238 -23.40 5.84 -8.46
N LEU A 239 -22.69 5.49 -7.40
CA LEU A 239 -22.58 6.31 -6.19
C LEU A 239 -21.93 7.68 -6.51
N LEU A 240 -20.84 7.67 -7.26
CA LEU A 240 -20.11 8.87 -7.66
C LEU A 240 -21.02 9.79 -8.49
N GLU A 241 -21.69 9.25 -9.51
CA GLU A 241 -22.64 9.98 -10.34
C GLU A 241 -23.83 10.54 -9.52
N THR A 242 -24.36 9.75 -8.61
CA THR A 242 -25.43 10.20 -7.70
C THR A 242 -24.98 11.37 -6.82
N LYS A 243 -23.73 11.35 -6.36
CA LYS A 243 -23.17 12.40 -5.48
C LYS A 243 -22.81 13.68 -6.22
N THR A 244 -22.28 13.57 -7.43
CA THR A 244 -21.75 14.71 -8.19
C THR A 244 -22.69 15.21 -9.29
N GLY A 245 -23.65 14.40 -9.72
CA GLY A 245 -24.46 14.66 -10.91
C GLY A 245 -23.69 14.45 -12.22
N TYR A 246 -22.49 13.87 -12.17
CA TYR A 246 -21.62 13.70 -13.34
C TYR A 246 -21.04 12.27 -13.40
N ALA A 247 -21.18 11.62 -14.55
CA ALA A 247 -20.60 10.31 -14.81
C ALA A 247 -19.10 10.45 -15.16
N ASP A 248 -18.27 10.48 -14.15
CA ASP A 248 -16.83 10.69 -14.27
C ASP A 248 -16.07 9.38 -14.47
N PRO A 249 -15.52 9.09 -15.68
CA PRO A 249 -14.76 7.87 -15.94
C PRO A 249 -13.39 7.85 -15.25
N CYS A 250 -12.87 9.01 -14.80
CA CYS A 250 -11.65 9.10 -14.01
C CYS A 250 -11.92 9.13 -12.51
N GLY A 251 -13.18 9.20 -12.08
CA GLY A 251 -13.57 9.32 -10.71
C GLY A 251 -13.25 8.08 -9.87
N ILE A 252 -13.12 8.27 -8.58
CA ILE A 252 -12.89 7.17 -7.61
C ILE A 252 -13.72 7.33 -6.36
N VAL A 253 -13.96 6.20 -5.69
CA VAL A 253 -14.51 6.13 -4.33
C VAL A 253 -13.46 5.54 -3.41
N CYS A 254 -13.17 6.20 -2.31
CA CYS A 254 -12.16 5.76 -1.35
C CYS A 254 -12.61 6.05 0.10
N GLU A 255 -11.86 5.55 1.08
CA GLU A 255 -12.11 5.94 2.47
C GLU A 255 -11.75 7.41 2.71
N SER A 256 -12.38 8.02 3.72
CA SER A 256 -12.09 9.42 4.13
C SER A 256 -10.71 9.57 4.77
N PHE A 257 -10.22 8.54 5.46
CA PHE A 257 -8.89 8.53 6.03
C PHE A 257 -7.82 8.54 4.94
N ARG A 258 -6.77 9.32 5.19
CA ARG A 258 -5.52 9.28 4.41
C ARG A 258 -4.35 9.62 5.33
N GLN A 259 -3.22 8.96 5.10
CA GLN A 259 -1.97 9.24 5.79
C GLN A 259 -0.81 9.17 4.80
N TRP A 260 0.12 10.10 4.95
CA TRP A 260 1.34 10.14 4.16
C TRP A 260 2.50 10.62 5.03
N VAL A 261 3.45 9.75 5.26
CA VAL A 261 4.70 10.07 5.96
C VAL A 261 5.82 10.04 4.92
N ILE A 262 6.67 11.05 4.90
CA ILE A 262 7.65 11.28 3.84
C ILE A 262 8.99 11.66 4.49
N GLU A 263 10.09 11.06 4.07
CA GLU A 263 11.42 11.52 4.45
C GLU A 263 11.71 12.88 3.81
N ASP A 264 12.14 13.85 4.63
CA ASP A 264 12.42 15.20 4.17
C ASP A 264 13.80 15.30 3.52
N ASN A 265 13.97 14.63 2.40
CA ASN A 265 15.21 14.53 1.65
C ASN A 265 14.96 14.80 0.15
N PHE A 266 14.84 16.08 -0.24
CA PHE A 266 14.55 16.50 -1.61
C PHE A 266 15.67 17.41 -2.15
N VAL A 267 16.17 17.09 -3.36
CA VAL A 267 17.33 17.82 -3.96
C VAL A 267 16.97 19.21 -4.50
N ARG A 268 15.69 19.49 -4.76
CA ARG A 268 15.22 20.78 -5.32
C ARG A 268 14.06 21.39 -4.52
N GLY A 269 13.99 21.10 -3.22
CA GLY A 269 12.83 21.45 -2.41
C GLY A 269 11.61 20.61 -2.70
N ARG A 270 10.56 20.80 -1.95
CA ARG A 270 9.34 20.02 -1.99
C ARG A 270 8.10 20.88 -1.76
N PRO A 271 6.90 20.41 -2.18
CA PRO A 271 5.64 21.02 -1.80
C PRO A 271 5.42 21.00 -0.27
N GLU A 272 4.68 21.96 0.23
CA GLU A 272 4.26 22.01 1.65
C GLU A 272 3.07 21.05 1.91
N TRP A 273 3.21 19.76 1.55
CA TRP A 273 2.18 18.75 1.77
C TRP A 273 1.79 18.56 3.24
N ASP A 274 2.66 18.99 4.16
CA ASP A 274 2.39 19.03 5.60
C ASP A 274 1.21 19.93 5.92
N LYS A 275 0.99 21.04 5.22
CA LYS A 275 -0.22 21.86 5.37
C LYS A 275 -1.50 21.11 5.01
N ALA A 276 -1.42 20.15 4.11
CA ALA A 276 -2.52 19.26 3.75
C ALA A 276 -2.61 18.00 4.63
N GLY A 277 -1.76 17.88 5.66
CA GLY A 277 -1.77 16.80 6.64
C GLY A 277 -0.76 15.67 6.38
N ALA A 278 0.15 15.79 5.41
CA ALA A 278 1.29 14.89 5.32
C ALA A 278 2.29 15.14 6.46
N MET A 279 3.09 14.16 6.81
CA MET A 279 4.10 14.26 7.85
C MET A 279 5.49 14.13 7.24
N PHE A 280 6.36 15.12 7.46
CA PHE A 280 7.77 15.02 7.07
C PHE A 280 8.62 14.59 8.25
N VAL A 281 9.46 13.60 8.03
CA VAL A 281 10.30 12.95 9.04
C VAL A 281 11.73 12.77 8.54
N SER A 282 12.66 12.50 9.44
CA SER A 282 14.03 12.14 9.08
C SER A 282 14.19 10.65 8.72
N ASN A 283 13.26 9.81 9.19
CA ASN A 283 13.26 8.36 8.95
C ASN A 283 11.81 7.85 8.96
N VAL A 284 11.39 7.21 7.89
CA VAL A 284 10.03 6.69 7.71
C VAL A 284 9.83 5.31 8.35
N GLN A 285 10.90 4.56 8.57
CA GLN A 285 10.85 3.16 9.02
C GLN A 285 9.98 2.93 10.27
N PRO A 286 10.04 3.75 11.33
CA PRO A 286 9.17 3.56 12.51
C PRO A 286 7.67 3.60 12.17
N TYR A 287 7.28 4.42 11.21
CA TYR A 287 5.89 4.57 10.76
C TYR A 287 5.45 3.41 9.85
N GLU A 288 6.35 2.91 9.02
CA GLU A 288 6.12 1.68 8.25
C GLU A 288 5.89 0.49 9.18
N GLU A 289 6.74 0.33 10.21
CA GLU A 289 6.59 -0.73 11.21
C GLU A 289 5.26 -0.60 11.97
N MET A 290 4.87 0.61 12.36
CA MET A 290 3.59 0.85 13.02
C MET A 290 2.42 0.39 12.16
N LYS A 291 2.36 0.85 10.91
CA LYS A 291 1.32 0.45 9.95
C LYS A 291 1.33 -1.06 9.73
N LEU A 292 2.50 -1.64 9.51
CA LEU A 292 2.65 -3.05 9.22
C LEU A 292 2.16 -3.93 10.38
N ARG A 293 2.49 -3.55 11.62
CA ARG A 293 2.12 -4.32 12.81
C ARG A 293 0.69 -4.05 13.23
N MET A 294 0.30 -2.80 13.38
CA MET A 294 -1.03 -2.44 13.92
C MET A 294 -2.14 -2.57 12.87
N LEU A 295 -2.01 -1.93 11.71
CA LEU A 295 -3.02 -2.01 10.66
C LEU A 295 -3.01 -3.39 9.98
N ASN A 296 -1.88 -3.75 9.37
CA ASN A 296 -1.82 -4.95 8.54
C ASN A 296 -1.84 -6.24 9.37
N GLY A 297 -1.22 -6.24 10.56
CA GLY A 297 -1.28 -7.37 11.48
C GLY A 297 -2.69 -7.62 12.01
N SER A 298 -3.41 -6.57 12.39
CA SER A 298 -4.81 -6.68 12.81
C SER A 298 -5.73 -7.10 11.67
N HIS A 299 -5.50 -6.62 10.44
CA HIS A 299 -6.20 -7.13 9.27
C HIS A 299 -6.00 -8.63 9.08
N SER A 300 -4.77 -9.13 9.25
CA SER A 300 -4.49 -10.58 9.16
C SER A 300 -5.20 -11.35 10.28
N PHE A 301 -5.20 -10.82 11.51
CA PHE A 301 -5.95 -11.41 12.62
C PHE A 301 -7.43 -11.56 12.29
N LEU A 302 -8.04 -10.47 11.81
CA LEU A 302 -9.46 -10.42 11.45
C LEU A 302 -9.78 -11.30 10.24
N ALA A 303 -8.89 -11.37 9.26
CA ALA A 303 -9.08 -12.17 8.06
C ALA A 303 -9.16 -13.66 8.39
N TYR A 304 -8.20 -14.21 9.12
CA TYR A 304 -8.17 -15.63 9.45
C TYR A 304 -9.22 -15.98 10.50
N ASN A 305 -9.24 -15.30 11.62
CA ASN A 305 -10.16 -15.61 12.71
C ASN A 305 -11.60 -15.21 12.38
N GLY A 306 -11.82 -14.13 11.63
CA GLY A 306 -13.14 -13.73 11.14
C GLY A 306 -13.71 -14.74 10.14
N SER A 307 -12.88 -15.26 9.24
CA SER A 307 -13.29 -16.34 8.33
C SER A 307 -13.72 -17.60 9.09
N LEU A 308 -12.95 -18.01 10.11
CA LEU A 308 -13.29 -19.13 10.99
C LEU A 308 -14.59 -18.89 11.79
N ALA A 309 -14.90 -17.63 12.11
CA ALA A 309 -16.15 -17.25 12.76
C ALA A 309 -17.35 -17.16 11.80
N GLY A 310 -17.13 -17.32 10.49
CA GLY A 310 -18.15 -17.22 9.44
C GLY A 310 -18.42 -15.79 8.96
N TYR A 311 -17.55 -14.83 9.23
CA TYR A 311 -17.66 -13.46 8.74
C TYR A 311 -17.04 -13.32 7.36
N GLU A 312 -17.79 -12.77 6.42
CA GLU A 312 -17.35 -12.54 5.06
C GLU A 312 -16.56 -11.22 4.92
N PHE A 313 -16.91 -10.20 5.74
CA PHE A 313 -16.32 -8.87 5.67
C PHE A 313 -15.71 -8.44 7.01
N ILE A 314 -14.70 -7.61 6.97
CA ILE A 314 -14.02 -7.07 8.16
C ILE A 314 -14.98 -6.29 9.07
N TRP A 315 -15.89 -5.49 8.49
CA TRP A 315 -16.86 -4.73 9.27
C TRP A 315 -17.80 -5.63 10.10
N GLN A 316 -18.10 -6.84 9.62
CA GLN A 316 -18.89 -7.81 10.41
C GLN A 316 -18.15 -8.29 11.65
N CYS A 317 -16.82 -8.46 11.55
CA CYS A 317 -16.00 -8.75 12.73
C CYS A 317 -16.10 -7.61 13.75
N MET A 318 -16.17 -6.36 13.30
CA MET A 318 -16.27 -5.19 14.20
C MET A 318 -17.66 -5.01 14.83
N GLU A 319 -18.70 -5.63 14.29
CA GLU A 319 -20.01 -5.69 14.94
C GLU A 319 -20.05 -6.66 16.12
N ASP A 320 -19.19 -7.69 16.10
CA ASP A 320 -18.99 -8.59 17.24
C ASP A 320 -18.11 -7.87 18.30
N ALA A 321 -18.69 -7.62 19.47
CA ALA A 321 -18.05 -6.89 20.54
C ALA A 321 -16.75 -7.55 21.04
N ASN A 322 -16.70 -8.88 21.05
CA ASN A 322 -15.51 -9.63 21.45
C ASN A 322 -14.40 -9.53 20.42
N PHE A 323 -14.73 -9.64 19.12
CA PHE A 323 -13.75 -9.42 18.04
C PHE A 323 -13.21 -7.99 18.06
N ARG A 324 -14.06 -7.00 18.24
CA ARG A 324 -13.63 -5.60 18.38
C ARG A 324 -12.69 -5.41 19.57
N SER A 325 -13.05 -5.94 20.74
CA SER A 325 -12.27 -5.82 21.95
C SER A 325 -10.90 -6.50 21.83
N ILE A 326 -10.86 -7.75 21.37
CA ILE A 326 -9.60 -8.48 21.24
C ILE A 326 -8.68 -7.87 20.17
N THR A 327 -9.24 -7.31 19.10
CA THR A 327 -8.46 -6.60 18.08
C THR A 327 -7.83 -5.34 18.65
N HIS A 328 -8.55 -4.56 19.44
CA HIS A 328 -8.02 -3.39 20.13
C HIS A 328 -6.94 -3.79 21.13
N GLN A 329 -7.13 -4.87 21.89
CA GLN A 329 -6.12 -5.41 22.81
C GLN A 329 -4.86 -5.87 22.06
N LEU A 330 -5.01 -6.56 20.93
CA LEU A 330 -3.86 -6.92 20.08
C LEU A 330 -3.04 -5.69 19.71
N MET A 331 -3.70 -4.60 19.29
CA MET A 331 -3.03 -3.36 18.92
C MET A 331 -2.27 -2.73 20.07
N ILE A 332 -2.91 -2.56 21.24
CA ILE A 332 -2.36 -1.80 22.36
C ILE A 332 -1.43 -2.65 23.24
N ASN A 333 -1.83 -3.88 23.57
CA ASN A 333 -1.13 -4.69 24.56
C ASN A 333 0.00 -5.53 23.97
N GLU A 334 -0.04 -5.81 22.67
CA GLU A 334 0.97 -6.63 22.00
C GLU A 334 1.70 -5.86 20.90
N GLN A 335 1.04 -5.45 19.83
CA GLN A 335 1.69 -4.83 18.66
C GLN A 335 2.39 -3.52 19.01
N ALA A 336 1.73 -2.61 19.70
CA ALA A 336 2.29 -1.30 20.07
C ALA A 336 3.56 -1.42 20.91
N ARG A 337 3.65 -2.43 21.78
CA ARG A 337 4.84 -2.67 22.63
C ARG A 337 6.07 -3.12 21.85
N THR A 338 5.89 -3.47 20.60
CA THR A 338 6.98 -3.87 19.69
C THR A 338 7.49 -2.71 18.83
N LEU A 339 6.82 -1.55 18.84
CA LEU A 339 7.17 -0.38 18.04
C LEU A 339 8.38 0.36 18.60
N ASN A 340 8.90 1.28 17.78
CA ASN A 340 9.96 2.18 18.22
C ASN A 340 9.37 3.16 19.26
N PRO A 341 10.00 3.31 20.46
CA PRO A 341 9.53 4.22 21.50
C PRO A 341 9.58 5.70 21.10
N ASP A 342 10.43 6.06 20.12
CA ASP A 342 10.58 7.44 19.64
C ASP A 342 9.53 7.84 18.59
N LEU A 343 8.56 6.96 18.34
CA LEU A 343 7.48 7.22 17.40
C LEU A 343 6.57 8.34 17.92
N ASN A 344 6.54 9.47 17.24
CA ASN A 344 5.76 10.65 17.63
C ASN A 344 4.30 10.54 17.14
N ILE A 345 3.58 9.55 17.66
CA ILE A 345 2.15 9.32 17.38
C ILE A 345 1.46 8.88 18.67
N ASN A 346 0.24 9.36 18.90
CA ASN A 346 -0.64 8.83 19.93
C ASN A 346 -1.16 7.45 19.49
N ILE A 347 -0.57 6.42 20.05
CA ILE A 347 -0.87 5.01 19.70
C ILE A 347 -2.32 4.65 20.04
N GLN A 348 -2.88 5.18 21.14
CA GLN A 348 -4.27 4.92 21.50
C GLN A 348 -5.23 5.51 20.46
N GLU A 349 -5.04 6.76 20.09
CA GLU A 349 -5.85 7.41 19.05
C GLU A 349 -5.71 6.69 17.71
N TYR A 350 -4.51 6.21 17.39
CA TYR A 350 -4.29 5.44 16.17
C TYR A 350 -5.04 4.09 16.18
N ALA A 351 -5.02 3.37 17.31
CA ALA A 351 -5.78 2.13 17.45
C ALA A 351 -7.30 2.35 17.34
N ASP A 352 -7.81 3.38 18.00
CA ASP A 352 -9.24 3.75 17.93
C ASP A 352 -9.66 4.10 16.51
N LEU A 353 -8.81 4.85 15.79
CA LEU A 353 -8.99 5.18 14.38
C LEU A 353 -9.00 3.91 13.49
N LEU A 354 -8.12 2.94 13.74
CA LEU A 354 -8.11 1.68 12.99
C LEU A 354 -9.40 0.87 13.22
N ILE A 355 -9.92 0.84 14.45
CA ILE A 355 -11.21 0.19 14.75
C ILE A 355 -12.36 0.88 14.00
N GLU A 356 -12.36 2.22 13.94
CA GLU A 356 -13.35 2.97 13.15
C GLU A 356 -13.25 2.63 11.65
N ARG A 357 -12.05 2.60 11.09
CA ARG A 357 -11.81 2.24 9.68
C ARG A 357 -12.28 0.82 9.37
N PHE A 358 -11.99 -0.14 10.23
CA PHE A 358 -12.43 -1.53 10.08
C PHE A 358 -13.96 -1.68 10.19
N SER A 359 -14.63 -0.78 10.88
CA SER A 359 -16.08 -0.75 11.02
C SER A 359 -16.81 -0.16 9.81
N ASN A 360 -16.08 0.40 8.84
CA ASN A 360 -16.67 1.06 7.68
C ASN A 360 -17.30 0.05 6.70
N ARG A 361 -18.63 -0.02 6.68
CA ARG A 361 -19.40 -0.91 5.78
C ARG A 361 -19.31 -0.53 4.29
N ASN A 362 -18.97 0.74 4.00
CA ASN A 362 -18.84 1.22 2.62
C ASN A 362 -17.55 0.72 1.96
N VAL A 363 -16.62 0.21 2.74
CA VAL A 363 -15.41 -0.46 2.26
C VAL A 363 -15.64 -1.97 2.36
N ALA A 364 -15.96 -2.60 1.25
CA ALA A 364 -16.28 -4.03 1.20
C ALA A 364 -15.00 -4.90 1.25
N HIS A 365 -14.23 -4.81 2.35
CA HIS A 365 -13.04 -5.63 2.58
C HIS A 365 -13.45 -7.05 2.97
N ARG A 366 -13.26 -7.99 2.05
CA ARG A 366 -13.52 -9.42 2.29
C ARG A 366 -12.40 -10.05 3.09
N THR A 367 -12.76 -10.82 4.12
CA THR A 367 -11.81 -11.62 4.92
C THR A 367 -10.95 -12.52 4.04
N GLY A 368 -11.57 -13.23 3.08
CA GLY A 368 -10.85 -14.10 2.13
C GLY A 368 -9.85 -13.38 1.23
N GLN A 369 -10.12 -12.13 0.83
CA GLN A 369 -9.19 -11.33 0.03
C GLN A 369 -7.97 -10.91 0.85
N ILE A 370 -8.15 -10.54 2.10
CA ILE A 370 -7.06 -10.14 3.00
C ILE A 370 -6.24 -11.35 3.42
N ALA A 371 -6.86 -12.54 3.52
CA ALA A 371 -6.22 -13.79 3.89
C ALA A 371 -5.21 -14.33 2.86
N MET A 372 -5.21 -13.80 1.63
CA MET A 372 -4.26 -14.19 0.57
C MET A 372 -2.81 -13.91 0.98
N ASP A 373 -1.88 -14.70 0.42
CA ASP A 373 -0.41 -14.54 0.60
C ASP A 373 0.04 -14.58 2.07
N GLY A 374 -0.60 -15.42 2.88
CA GLY A 374 -0.31 -15.55 4.31
C GLY A 374 1.14 -15.92 4.59
N SER A 375 1.74 -16.79 3.77
CA SER A 375 3.14 -17.19 3.88
C SER A 375 4.12 -16.02 3.80
N GLN A 376 3.79 -15.02 3.00
CA GLN A 376 4.61 -13.82 2.83
C GLN A 376 4.32 -12.74 3.88
N LYS A 377 3.09 -12.71 4.41
CA LYS A 377 2.61 -11.67 5.33
C LYS A 377 2.91 -11.96 6.79
N LEU A 378 2.78 -13.22 7.22
CA LEU A 378 2.96 -13.61 8.62
C LEU A 378 4.31 -13.23 9.22
N PRO A 379 5.46 -13.40 8.54
CA PRO A 379 6.76 -13.13 9.14
C PRO A 379 6.85 -11.74 9.78
N GLN A 380 6.43 -10.72 9.05
CA GLN A 380 6.52 -9.33 9.51
C GLN A 380 5.33 -8.89 10.38
N ARG A 381 4.12 -9.45 10.13
CA ARG A 381 2.89 -9.01 10.80
C ARG A 381 2.65 -9.69 12.15
N ALA A 382 3.15 -10.92 12.32
CA ALA A 382 2.89 -11.74 13.50
C ALA A 382 4.17 -12.29 14.15
N LEU A 383 5.08 -12.90 13.37
CA LEU A 383 6.20 -13.65 13.92
C LEU A 383 7.29 -12.75 14.53
N THR A 384 7.67 -11.67 13.83
CA THR A 384 8.63 -10.70 14.36
C THR A 384 8.12 -10.02 15.63
N PRO A 385 6.87 -9.48 15.71
CA PRO A 385 6.33 -8.96 16.96
C PRO A 385 6.22 -10.02 18.06
N TRP A 386 5.78 -11.25 17.73
CA TRP A 386 5.72 -12.34 18.70
C TRP A 386 7.08 -12.60 19.35
N LEU A 387 8.13 -12.75 18.54
CA LEU A 387 9.50 -13.01 19.02
C LEU A 387 10.01 -11.87 19.92
N LYS A 388 9.73 -10.61 19.53
CA LYS A 388 10.15 -9.45 20.32
C LYS A 388 9.48 -9.44 21.70
N LEU A 389 8.18 -9.70 21.78
CA LEU A 389 7.46 -9.81 23.06
C LEU A 389 7.96 -10.97 23.89
N HIS A 390 8.18 -12.13 23.28
CA HIS A 390 8.70 -13.31 23.97
C HIS A 390 10.07 -13.03 24.62
N GLN A 391 10.99 -12.38 23.89
CA GLN A 391 12.30 -11.97 24.41
C GLN A 391 12.17 -10.97 25.57
N GLN A 392 11.16 -10.11 25.53
CA GLN A 392 10.83 -9.13 26.58
C GLN A 392 10.03 -9.74 27.74
N LYS A 393 9.68 -11.01 27.69
CA LYS A 393 8.81 -11.72 28.65
C LYS A 393 7.44 -11.04 28.82
N GLN A 394 6.90 -10.52 27.73
CA GLN A 394 5.57 -9.89 27.67
C GLN A 394 4.53 -10.84 27.08
N ASN A 395 3.26 -10.55 27.35
CA ASN A 395 2.13 -11.30 26.78
C ASN A 395 2.12 -11.22 25.26
N ASN A 396 1.86 -12.34 24.59
CA ASN A 396 1.77 -12.49 23.12
C ASN A 396 0.67 -13.49 22.73
N ALA A 397 -0.33 -13.66 23.60
CA ALA A 397 -1.38 -14.67 23.43
C ALA A 397 -2.27 -14.39 22.20
N VAL A 398 -2.53 -13.11 21.89
CA VAL A 398 -3.37 -12.75 20.74
C VAL A 398 -2.60 -12.90 19.43
N LEU A 399 -1.29 -12.62 19.42
CA LEU A 399 -0.42 -12.95 18.27
C LEU A 399 -0.33 -14.47 18.07
N SER A 400 -0.26 -15.25 19.15
CA SER A 400 -0.33 -16.72 19.07
C SER A 400 -1.66 -17.19 18.49
N LEU A 401 -2.77 -16.54 18.86
CA LEU A 401 -4.09 -16.80 18.30
C LEU A 401 -4.17 -16.43 16.81
N LEU A 402 -3.50 -15.37 16.38
CA LEU A 402 -3.42 -15.00 14.96
C LEU A 402 -2.74 -16.13 14.15
N VAL A 403 -1.62 -16.64 14.62
CA VAL A 403 -0.90 -17.74 13.94
C VAL A 403 -1.73 -19.02 13.94
N ALA A 404 -2.33 -19.39 15.09
CA ALA A 404 -3.22 -20.55 15.17
C ALA A 404 -4.43 -20.42 14.24
N GLY A 405 -5.00 -19.22 14.13
CA GLY A 405 -6.09 -18.92 13.20
C GLY A 405 -5.70 -19.11 11.74
N TRP A 406 -4.49 -18.67 11.35
CA TRP A 406 -3.96 -18.92 10.01
C TRP A 406 -3.79 -20.41 9.73
N LEU A 407 -3.25 -21.17 10.67
CA LEU A 407 -3.10 -22.63 10.53
C LEU A 407 -4.46 -23.32 10.31
N HIS A 408 -5.46 -22.99 11.12
CA HIS A 408 -6.81 -23.50 10.94
C HIS A 408 -7.41 -23.10 9.59
N TYR A 409 -7.23 -21.85 9.17
CA TYR A 409 -7.70 -21.36 7.87
C TYR A 409 -7.10 -22.16 6.72
N VAL A 410 -5.78 -22.33 6.69
CA VAL A 410 -5.08 -23.08 5.63
C VAL A 410 -5.54 -24.54 5.60
N ILE A 411 -5.60 -25.20 6.77
CA ILE A 411 -6.05 -26.60 6.88
C ILE A 411 -7.51 -26.75 6.40
N ASP A 412 -8.41 -25.88 6.85
CA ASP A 412 -9.84 -25.91 6.47
C ASP A 412 -10.04 -25.74 4.95
N VAL A 413 -9.31 -24.84 4.31
CA VAL A 413 -9.36 -24.63 2.86
C VAL A 413 -8.88 -25.89 2.11
N VAL A 414 -7.77 -26.50 2.55
CA VAL A 414 -7.22 -27.70 1.91
C VAL A 414 -8.11 -28.92 2.13
N GLU A 415 -8.66 -29.11 3.33
CA GLU A 415 -9.57 -30.21 3.63
C GLU A 415 -10.87 -30.13 2.84
N LYS A 416 -11.32 -28.91 2.49
CA LYS A 416 -12.44 -28.68 1.56
C LYS A 416 -12.07 -28.88 0.09
N SER A 417 -10.87 -29.37 -0.20
CA SER A 417 -10.36 -29.56 -1.57
C SER A 417 -10.29 -28.25 -2.39
N GLN A 418 -10.07 -27.15 -1.72
CA GLN A 418 -9.89 -25.82 -2.33
C GLN A 418 -8.42 -25.44 -2.37
N SER A 419 -8.08 -24.48 -3.23
CA SER A 419 -6.73 -23.90 -3.27
C SER A 419 -6.63 -22.72 -2.32
N VAL A 420 -5.58 -22.71 -1.51
CA VAL A 420 -5.20 -21.54 -0.73
C VAL A 420 -4.62 -20.49 -1.70
N ALA A 421 -5.11 -19.28 -1.65
CA ALA A 421 -4.57 -18.17 -2.45
C ALA A 421 -3.21 -17.71 -1.86
N ASP A 422 -2.18 -18.51 -2.07
CA ASP A 422 -0.84 -18.34 -1.52
C ASP A 422 0.19 -18.99 -2.46
N PRO A 423 1.37 -18.39 -2.68
CA PRO A 423 2.43 -18.98 -3.52
C PRO A 423 2.88 -20.38 -3.07
N MET A 424 2.70 -20.71 -1.78
CA MET A 424 3.08 -22.00 -1.22
C MET A 424 1.93 -23.02 -1.20
N ASN A 425 0.81 -22.76 -1.89
CA ASN A 425 -0.38 -23.64 -1.91
C ASN A 425 -0.06 -25.12 -2.14
N ASP A 426 0.76 -25.44 -3.14
CA ASP A 426 1.06 -26.84 -3.49
C ASP A 426 1.82 -27.54 -2.36
N GLN A 427 2.72 -26.84 -1.69
CA GLN A 427 3.44 -27.34 -0.54
C GLN A 427 2.50 -27.54 0.67
N PHE A 428 1.57 -26.60 0.91
CA PHE A 428 0.57 -26.75 1.98
C PHE A 428 -0.30 -27.99 1.73
N GLN A 429 -0.79 -28.16 0.49
CA GLN A 429 -1.60 -29.32 0.14
C GLN A 429 -0.86 -30.64 0.34
N ALA A 430 0.41 -30.72 -0.05
CA ALA A 430 1.21 -31.93 0.14
C ALA A 430 1.37 -32.26 1.63
N LEU A 431 1.83 -31.30 2.44
CA LEU A 431 2.09 -31.49 3.86
C LEU A 431 0.81 -31.87 4.65
N ILE A 432 -0.31 -31.24 4.35
CA ILE A 432 -1.59 -31.50 5.04
C ILE A 432 -2.13 -32.89 4.71
N LYS A 433 -2.05 -33.30 3.44
CA LYS A 433 -2.55 -34.62 2.99
C LYS A 433 -1.74 -35.80 3.54
N GLU A 434 -0.47 -35.60 3.90
CA GLU A 434 0.38 -36.60 4.51
C GLU A 434 0.02 -36.89 5.97
N GLN A 435 -0.71 -36.00 6.64
CA GLN A 435 -1.04 -36.10 8.05
C GLN A 435 -2.51 -36.41 8.28
N GLN A 436 -2.81 -37.26 9.26
CA GLN A 436 -4.20 -37.64 9.61
C GLN A 436 -4.75 -36.83 10.80
N ASP A 437 -3.89 -36.32 11.65
CA ASP A 437 -4.27 -35.54 12.83
C ASP A 437 -4.08 -34.05 12.59
N ALA A 438 -5.07 -33.24 12.96
CA ALA A 438 -5.08 -31.80 12.70
C ALA A 438 -3.87 -31.05 13.35
N TRP A 439 -3.39 -31.53 14.52
CA TRP A 439 -2.19 -30.91 15.11
C TRP A 439 -0.92 -31.30 14.35
N GLN A 440 -0.84 -32.54 13.84
CA GLN A 440 0.29 -32.94 13.00
C GLN A 440 0.29 -32.17 11.67
N GLN A 441 -0.87 -31.89 11.09
CA GLN A 441 -1.00 -30.99 9.92
C GLN A 441 -0.48 -29.58 10.26
N ALA A 442 -0.92 -29.00 11.37
CA ALA A 442 -0.46 -27.70 11.84
C ALA A 442 1.05 -27.66 12.13
N LEU A 443 1.56 -28.70 12.76
CA LEU A 443 2.99 -28.84 13.09
C LEU A 443 3.85 -28.95 11.82
N ALA A 444 3.40 -29.68 10.81
CA ALA A 444 4.07 -29.77 9.51
C ALA A 444 4.18 -28.39 8.84
N LEU A 445 3.11 -27.57 8.91
CA LEU A 445 3.15 -26.20 8.42
C LEU A 445 4.10 -25.31 9.27
N LEU A 446 4.10 -25.44 10.59
CA LEU A 446 4.99 -24.68 11.49
C LEU A 446 6.47 -24.96 11.24
N HIS A 447 6.82 -26.17 10.78
CA HIS A 447 8.19 -26.51 10.41
C HIS A 447 8.67 -25.94 9.06
N LEU A 448 7.84 -25.18 8.35
CA LEU A 448 8.24 -24.49 7.14
C LEU A 448 9.15 -23.29 7.47
N SER A 449 10.46 -23.51 7.45
CA SER A 449 11.47 -22.49 7.73
C SER A 449 11.39 -21.29 6.78
N ALA A 450 10.86 -21.48 5.57
CA ALA A 450 10.61 -20.39 4.60
C ALA A 450 9.60 -19.34 5.13
N ILE A 451 8.69 -19.74 6.05
CA ILE A 451 7.73 -18.85 6.71
C ILE A 451 8.20 -18.48 8.10
N PHE A 452 8.52 -19.50 8.90
CA PHE A 452 8.74 -19.35 10.35
C PHE A 452 10.20 -19.11 10.74
N GLY A 453 11.16 -19.23 9.80
CA GLY A 453 12.58 -19.04 10.10
C GLY A 453 13.01 -19.88 11.30
N ASP A 454 13.71 -19.27 12.26
CA ASP A 454 14.19 -19.93 13.48
C ASP A 454 13.04 -20.35 14.42
N LEU A 455 11.86 -19.73 14.31
CA LEU A 455 10.68 -20.11 15.09
C LEU A 455 10.14 -21.49 14.72
N SER A 456 10.46 -22.00 13.54
CA SER A 456 10.06 -23.35 13.08
C SER A 456 10.52 -24.48 14.01
N ASN A 457 11.59 -24.25 14.78
CA ASN A 457 12.14 -25.21 15.76
C ASN A 457 12.16 -24.65 17.20
N HIS A 458 11.54 -23.47 17.42
CA HIS A 458 11.52 -22.82 18.73
C HIS A 458 10.41 -23.41 19.61
N GLN A 459 10.78 -24.29 20.53
CA GLN A 459 9.81 -25.06 21.33
C GLN A 459 8.81 -24.19 22.12
N PRO A 460 9.19 -23.07 22.76
CA PRO A 460 8.22 -22.20 23.41
C PRO A 460 7.15 -21.68 22.45
N PHE A 461 7.54 -21.24 21.24
CA PHE A 461 6.61 -20.80 20.19
C PHE A 461 5.64 -21.92 19.81
N ILE A 462 6.17 -23.10 19.48
CA ILE A 462 5.35 -24.26 19.09
C ILE A 462 4.34 -24.63 20.19
N ASN A 463 4.75 -24.58 21.46
CA ASN A 463 3.87 -24.91 22.59
C ASN A 463 2.73 -23.89 22.74
N GLU A 464 3.01 -22.60 22.62
CA GLU A 464 1.98 -21.55 22.71
C GLU A 464 0.99 -21.65 21.53
N ILE A 465 1.49 -21.85 20.30
CA ILE A 465 0.63 -22.06 19.15
C ILE A 465 -0.24 -23.32 19.31
N LYS A 466 0.33 -24.40 19.88
CA LYS A 466 -0.43 -25.64 20.17
C LYS A 466 -1.61 -25.39 21.08
N ILE A 467 -1.42 -24.61 22.14
CA ILE A 467 -2.48 -24.26 23.09
C ILE A 467 -3.57 -23.46 22.39
N ALA A 468 -3.20 -22.41 21.64
CA ALA A 468 -4.16 -21.60 20.89
C ALA A 468 -4.91 -22.41 19.82
N PHE A 469 -4.19 -23.26 19.08
CA PHE A 469 -4.78 -24.17 18.08
C PHE A 469 -5.78 -25.14 18.67
N ALA A 470 -5.42 -25.78 19.80
CA ALA A 470 -6.31 -26.71 20.51
C ALA A 470 -7.58 -26.00 21.04
N ASN A 471 -7.44 -24.77 21.52
CA ASN A 471 -8.60 -23.99 21.97
C ASN A 471 -9.58 -23.70 20.84
N ILE A 472 -9.10 -23.27 19.66
CA ILE A 472 -9.94 -23.06 18.48
C ILE A 472 -10.61 -24.37 18.08
N LYS A 473 -9.86 -25.49 18.00
CA LYS A 473 -10.41 -26.80 17.62
C LYS A 473 -11.53 -27.28 18.55
N ASN A 474 -11.33 -27.10 19.86
CA ASN A 474 -12.23 -27.69 20.87
C ASN A 474 -13.46 -26.83 21.18
N LYS A 475 -13.34 -25.51 21.08
CA LYS A 475 -14.38 -24.54 21.52
C LYS A 475 -14.90 -23.65 20.40
N GLY A 476 -14.21 -23.61 19.26
CA GLY A 476 -14.41 -22.64 18.21
C GLY A 476 -13.78 -21.27 18.54
N ILE A 477 -13.58 -20.47 17.49
CA ILE A 477 -12.86 -19.20 17.61
C ILE A 477 -13.56 -18.18 18.51
N LYS A 478 -14.88 -18.04 18.45
CA LYS A 478 -15.66 -17.09 19.25
C LYS A 478 -15.53 -17.35 20.76
N ALA A 479 -15.64 -18.61 21.18
CA ALA A 479 -15.48 -18.99 22.57
C ALA A 479 -14.03 -18.84 23.04
N THR A 480 -13.06 -19.11 22.18
CA THR A 480 -11.64 -18.90 22.47
C THR A 480 -11.33 -17.42 22.72
N ILE A 481 -11.84 -16.51 21.88
CA ILE A 481 -11.71 -15.06 22.08
C ILE A 481 -12.37 -14.62 23.39
N SER A 482 -13.59 -15.06 23.65
CA SER A 482 -14.31 -14.72 24.88
C SER A 482 -13.54 -15.15 26.14
N GLN A 483 -12.91 -16.31 26.10
CA GLN A 483 -12.09 -16.79 27.22
C GLN A 483 -10.83 -15.93 27.42
N LEU A 484 -10.08 -15.61 26.35
CA LEU A 484 -8.89 -14.74 26.45
C LEU A 484 -9.22 -13.38 27.06
N LEU A 485 -10.34 -12.77 26.62
CA LEU A 485 -10.80 -11.49 27.18
C LEU A 485 -11.13 -11.59 28.68
N SER A 486 -11.66 -12.73 29.14
CA SER A 486 -12.01 -12.95 30.55
C SER A 486 -10.78 -13.21 31.41
N ASP A 487 -9.75 -13.84 30.89
CA ASP A 487 -8.53 -14.18 31.62
C ASP A 487 -7.62 -12.94 31.82
N GLU A 488 -7.66 -11.95 30.94
CA GLU A 488 -6.95 -10.67 31.09
C GLU A 488 -7.60 -9.71 32.11
N GLN A 489 -8.87 -9.94 32.48
CA GLN A 489 -9.57 -9.13 33.49
C GLN A 489 -9.31 -9.60 34.93
N LYS A 490 -8.60 -10.71 35.13
CA LYS A 490 -8.21 -11.26 36.44
C LYS A 490 -6.80 -10.88 36.81
#